data_a0863c2a4420aef59946e0ae077af61a
#
_entry.id   a0863c2a4420aef59946e0ae077af61a
#
_cell.length_a   1.000
_cell.length_b   1.000
_cell.length_c   1.000
_cell.angle_alpha   90.00
_cell.angle_beta   90.00
_cell.angle_gamma   90.00
#
_symmetry.space_group_name_H-M   'P 1'
#
loop_
_entity.id
_entity.type
_entity.pdbx_description
1 polymer ?
#
loop_
_entity_poly.entity_id
_entity_poly.type
_entity_poly.pdbx_seq_one_letter_code
_entity_poly.pdbx_strand_id
1 'polypeptide(L)'
;MIDIHAHVTTDVTAQLVRARAAGVRTTVLLSTRVHPEAARTVAELRAQLAGLGRVIAGEGDTEQASEHADAELRAALDANPGTFALWKVPLDIEASRISARVATAAAGPRIVGIGELTPPPGGVERIEPVLQACADLAPERTLPVLVHGFAPNTADDLDDYARLADRYRAVPVIIGAFGGLHAMQAIDLVRARTNLHLDLSSALQVFLVAAALREIPEHCLFGSNTPYGDPAANLQVVQAATSDPHVRELALHENAARLFGI
;
A
#
# COMPACT_ATOMS: atom_id res chain seq x y z
N MET A 1 8.45 14.39 -4.19
CA MET A 1 7.83 13.44 -3.23
C MET A 1 6.96 12.47 -4.01
N ILE A 2 7.02 11.19 -3.67
CA ILE A 2 6.21 10.11 -4.23
C ILE A 2 5.28 9.62 -3.12
N ASP A 3 3.97 9.60 -3.36
CA ASP A 3 2.96 9.01 -2.48
C ASP A 3 2.64 7.62 -2.98
N ILE A 4 3.05 6.59 -2.22
CA ILE A 4 2.93 5.19 -2.64
C ILE A 4 1.60 4.55 -2.27
N HIS A 5 0.75 5.25 -1.48
CA HIS A 5 -0.47 4.69 -0.92
C HIS A 5 -1.60 5.72 -0.95
N ALA A 6 -2.34 5.75 -2.05
CA ALA A 6 -3.51 6.61 -2.21
C ALA A 6 -4.63 5.85 -2.93
N HIS A 7 -5.74 5.58 -2.25
CA HIS A 7 -6.89 4.94 -2.89
C HIS A 7 -7.60 5.91 -3.83
N VAL A 8 -8.16 5.40 -4.91
CA VAL A 8 -9.02 6.16 -5.82
C VAL A 8 -10.20 6.75 -5.05
N THR A 9 -10.48 8.03 -5.22
CA THR A 9 -11.66 8.70 -4.66
C THR A 9 -12.68 8.97 -5.75
N THR A 10 -13.91 9.33 -5.36
CA THR A 10 -14.97 9.71 -6.31
C THR A 10 -14.63 10.92 -7.17
N ASP A 11 -13.66 11.74 -6.75
CA ASP A 11 -13.08 12.85 -7.54
C ASP A 11 -11.55 12.79 -7.51
N VAL A 12 -10.99 11.95 -8.38
CA VAL A 12 -9.53 11.76 -8.52
C VAL A 12 -8.83 13.06 -8.94
N THR A 13 -9.49 13.90 -9.73
CA THR A 13 -8.90 15.18 -10.14
C THR A 13 -8.65 16.10 -8.94
N ALA A 14 -9.67 16.28 -8.10
CA ALA A 14 -9.52 17.06 -6.88
C ALA A 14 -8.52 16.41 -5.89
N GLN A 15 -8.49 15.08 -5.79
CA GLN A 15 -7.50 14.34 -5.01
C GLN A 15 -6.07 14.69 -5.44
N LEU A 16 -5.77 14.58 -6.73
CA LEU A 16 -4.43 14.86 -7.27
C LEU A 16 -4.05 16.34 -7.17
N VAL A 17 -5.01 17.26 -7.29
CA VAL A 17 -4.77 18.69 -7.05
C VAL A 17 -4.34 18.93 -5.60
N ARG A 18 -5.01 18.32 -4.61
CA ARG A 18 -4.62 18.42 -3.20
C ARG A 18 -3.25 17.78 -2.95
N ALA A 19 -2.98 16.61 -3.52
CA ALA A 19 -1.69 15.95 -3.41
C ALA A 19 -0.55 16.84 -3.97
N ARG A 20 -0.73 17.45 -5.14
CA ARG A 20 0.24 18.39 -5.71
C ARG A 20 0.45 19.62 -4.84
N ALA A 21 -0.62 20.18 -4.26
CA ALA A 21 -0.53 21.31 -3.33
C ALA A 21 0.29 20.97 -2.07
N ALA A 22 0.29 19.69 -1.64
CA ALA A 22 1.13 19.18 -0.57
C ALA A 22 2.57 18.84 -1.03
N GLY A 23 2.90 18.99 -2.32
CA GLY A 23 4.24 18.71 -2.88
C GLY A 23 4.41 17.30 -3.44
N VAL A 24 3.35 16.48 -3.52
CA VAL A 24 3.39 15.18 -4.19
C VAL A 24 3.51 15.40 -5.71
N ARG A 25 4.54 14.84 -6.32
CA ARG A 25 4.74 14.90 -7.78
C ARG A 25 4.28 13.65 -8.49
N THR A 26 4.41 12.52 -7.82
CA THR A 26 4.01 11.20 -8.30
C THR A 26 3.09 10.55 -7.31
N THR A 27 1.94 10.06 -7.76
CA THR A 27 0.98 9.32 -6.93
C THR A 27 0.84 7.91 -7.49
N VAL A 28 0.94 6.93 -6.60
CA VAL A 28 0.62 5.54 -6.88
C VAL A 28 -0.79 5.27 -6.34
N LEU A 29 -1.72 5.00 -7.24
CA LEU A 29 -3.13 4.80 -6.95
C LEU A 29 -3.42 3.33 -6.62
N LEU A 30 -4.36 3.12 -5.72
CA LEU A 30 -4.90 1.81 -5.35
C LEU A 30 -6.41 1.77 -5.62
N SER A 31 -6.90 0.63 -6.09
CA SER A 31 -8.35 0.43 -6.19
C SER A 31 -9.01 0.37 -4.82
N THR A 32 -10.28 0.74 -4.75
CA THR A 32 -11.10 0.62 -3.54
C THR A 32 -12.50 0.11 -3.87
N ARG A 33 -13.16 -0.48 -2.90
CA ARG A 33 -14.56 -0.94 -2.99
C ARG A 33 -15.49 -0.05 -2.16
N VAL A 34 -14.94 0.97 -1.50
CA VAL A 34 -15.69 1.88 -0.63
C VAL A 34 -15.17 3.30 -0.78
N HIS A 35 -16.07 4.28 -0.65
CA HIS A 35 -15.77 5.70 -0.79
C HIS A 35 -16.26 6.48 0.44
N PRO A 36 -15.57 6.36 1.61
CA PRO A 36 -16.00 7.00 2.85
C PRO A 36 -16.01 8.53 2.74
N GLU A 37 -15.20 9.10 1.86
CA GLU A 37 -15.12 10.56 1.61
C GLU A 37 -16.37 11.11 0.93
N ALA A 38 -17.18 10.28 0.29
CA ALA A 38 -18.45 10.68 -0.32
C ALA A 38 -19.60 10.79 0.70
N ALA A 39 -19.43 10.22 1.90
CA ALA A 39 -20.45 10.23 2.93
C ALA A 39 -20.71 11.67 3.44
N ARG A 40 -21.99 12.07 3.50
CA ARG A 40 -22.43 13.39 3.97
C ARG A 40 -23.01 13.34 5.38
N THR A 41 -23.32 12.14 5.87
CA THR A 41 -23.89 11.90 7.19
C THR A 41 -23.12 10.80 7.92
N VAL A 42 -23.20 10.81 9.25
CA VAL A 42 -22.60 9.73 10.07
C VAL A 42 -23.21 8.36 9.73
N ALA A 43 -24.48 8.31 9.34
CA ALA A 43 -25.13 7.06 8.95
C ALA A 43 -24.53 6.50 7.65
N GLU A 44 -24.34 7.35 6.64
CA GLU A 44 -23.66 6.97 5.40
C GLU A 44 -22.20 6.56 5.65
N LEU A 45 -21.47 7.31 6.49
CA LEU A 45 -20.11 6.95 6.86
C LEU A 45 -20.04 5.58 7.55
N ARG A 46 -20.96 5.27 8.47
CA ARG A 46 -21.06 3.93 9.09
C ARG A 46 -21.28 2.83 8.06
N ALA A 47 -22.13 3.07 7.06
CA ALA A 47 -22.36 2.10 5.99
C ALA A 47 -21.09 1.84 5.16
N GLN A 48 -20.33 2.89 4.81
CA GLN A 48 -19.04 2.77 4.10
C GLN A 48 -18.02 2.01 4.96
N LEU A 49 -17.87 2.36 6.23
CA LEU A 49 -16.92 1.68 7.14
C LEU A 49 -17.32 0.23 7.43
N ALA A 50 -18.62 -0.10 7.47
CA ALA A 50 -19.06 -1.49 7.53
C ALA A 50 -18.70 -2.26 6.25
N GLY A 51 -18.79 -1.61 5.08
CA GLY A 51 -18.30 -2.14 3.81
C GLY A 51 -16.79 -2.41 3.85
N LEU A 52 -16.02 -1.43 4.31
CA LEU A 52 -14.58 -1.58 4.50
C LEU A 52 -14.22 -2.75 5.43
N GLY A 53 -14.93 -2.86 6.57
CA GLY A 53 -14.73 -3.95 7.53
C GLY A 53 -14.88 -5.34 6.88
N ARG A 54 -15.88 -5.51 6.00
CA ARG A 54 -16.04 -6.76 5.24
C ARG A 54 -14.89 -7.01 4.25
N VAL A 55 -14.43 -5.97 3.57
CA VAL A 55 -13.27 -6.08 2.65
C VAL A 55 -12.02 -6.53 3.40
N ILE A 56 -11.73 -5.90 4.55
CA ILE A 56 -10.57 -6.22 5.37
C ILE A 56 -10.70 -7.63 6.01
N ALA A 57 -11.92 -8.06 6.32
CA ALA A 57 -12.18 -9.43 6.76
C ALA A 57 -12.05 -10.47 5.63
N GLY A 58 -11.70 -10.06 4.41
CA GLY A 58 -11.58 -10.94 3.26
C GLY A 58 -12.90 -11.45 2.71
N GLU A 59 -14.03 -10.84 3.10
CA GLU A 59 -15.34 -11.27 2.63
C GLU A 59 -15.56 -10.90 1.17
N GLY A 60 -15.84 -11.92 0.34
CA GLY A 60 -16.15 -11.74 -1.08
C GLY A 60 -14.99 -11.13 -1.88
N ASP A 61 -13.74 -11.51 -1.59
CA ASP A 61 -12.57 -11.06 -2.34
C ASP A 61 -12.41 -11.86 -3.65
N THR A 62 -13.43 -11.76 -4.49
CA THR A 62 -13.56 -12.45 -5.79
C THR A 62 -13.25 -11.50 -6.95
N GLU A 63 -13.02 -12.06 -8.14
CA GLU A 63 -12.82 -11.25 -9.35
C GLU A 63 -14.00 -10.35 -9.66
N GLN A 64 -15.24 -10.88 -9.59
CA GLN A 64 -16.43 -10.09 -9.84
C GLN A 64 -16.57 -8.89 -8.89
N ALA A 65 -16.25 -9.07 -7.61
CA ALA A 65 -16.28 -7.99 -6.63
C ALA A 65 -15.20 -6.93 -6.90
N SER A 66 -14.12 -7.29 -7.58
CA SER A 66 -13.01 -6.40 -7.93
C SER A 66 -13.22 -5.66 -9.26
N GLU A 67 -14.07 -6.17 -10.17
CA GLU A 67 -14.24 -5.62 -11.54
C GLU A 67 -14.57 -4.12 -11.56
N HIS A 68 -15.48 -3.67 -10.69
CA HIS A 68 -15.84 -2.25 -10.61
C HIS A 68 -14.67 -1.39 -10.13
N ALA A 69 -14.00 -1.79 -9.05
CA ALA A 69 -12.85 -1.09 -8.49
C ALA A 69 -11.66 -1.08 -9.48
N ASP A 70 -11.45 -2.16 -10.22
CA ASP A 70 -10.45 -2.24 -11.29
C ASP A 70 -10.79 -1.28 -12.44
N ALA A 71 -12.08 -1.15 -12.80
CA ALA A 71 -12.52 -0.22 -13.85
C ALA A 71 -12.33 1.24 -13.42
N GLU A 72 -12.66 1.58 -12.17
CA GLU A 72 -12.41 2.92 -11.61
C GLU A 72 -10.92 3.27 -11.61
N LEU A 73 -10.06 2.33 -11.17
CA LEU A 73 -8.61 2.54 -11.18
C LEU A 73 -8.08 2.76 -12.60
N ARG A 74 -8.53 1.96 -13.58
CA ARG A 74 -8.14 2.15 -14.99
C ARG A 74 -8.58 3.52 -15.51
N ALA A 75 -9.83 3.91 -15.26
CA ALA A 75 -10.33 5.22 -15.67
C ALA A 75 -9.53 6.37 -15.03
N ALA A 76 -9.16 6.22 -13.74
CA ALA A 76 -8.31 7.18 -13.04
C ALA A 76 -6.93 7.31 -13.69
N LEU A 77 -6.28 6.19 -14.03
CA LEU A 77 -5.00 6.17 -14.72
C LEU A 77 -5.09 6.81 -16.11
N ASP A 78 -6.12 6.48 -16.89
CA ASP A 78 -6.28 6.98 -18.26
C ASP A 78 -6.51 8.49 -18.29
N ALA A 79 -7.27 9.01 -17.33
CA ALA A 79 -7.49 10.45 -17.17
C ALA A 79 -6.27 11.20 -16.64
N ASN A 80 -5.30 10.51 -16.00
CA ASN A 80 -4.16 11.13 -15.32
C ASN A 80 -2.83 10.46 -15.71
N PRO A 81 -2.21 10.83 -16.85
CA PRO A 81 -1.02 10.14 -17.40
C PRO A 81 0.22 10.14 -16.50
N GLY A 82 0.31 11.04 -15.52
CA GLY A 82 1.43 11.13 -14.57
C GLY A 82 1.24 10.29 -13.29
N THR A 83 0.25 9.39 -13.26
CA THR A 83 0.01 8.50 -12.13
C THR A 83 0.40 7.06 -12.44
N PHE A 84 0.72 6.32 -11.39
CA PHE A 84 0.98 4.88 -11.41
C PHE A 84 -0.03 4.16 -10.54
N ALA A 85 0.00 2.83 -10.52
CA ALA A 85 -0.88 2.05 -9.64
C ALA A 85 -0.22 0.80 -9.09
N LEU A 86 -0.71 0.37 -7.92
CA LEU A 86 -0.60 -1.00 -7.45
C LEU A 86 -1.88 -1.74 -7.87
N TRP A 87 -1.70 -2.92 -8.48
CA TRP A 87 -2.83 -3.70 -8.98
C TRP A 87 -3.32 -4.69 -7.93
N LYS A 88 -4.58 -4.60 -7.55
CA LYS A 88 -5.15 -5.57 -6.59
C LYS A 88 -5.33 -6.94 -7.26
N VAL A 89 -4.92 -7.97 -6.53
CA VAL A 89 -5.18 -9.36 -6.88
C VAL A 89 -6.11 -9.95 -5.82
N PRO A 90 -7.32 -10.41 -6.17
CA PRO A 90 -8.20 -11.11 -5.25
C PRO A 90 -7.54 -12.36 -4.68
N LEU A 91 -7.73 -12.62 -3.39
CA LEU A 91 -7.10 -13.75 -2.68
C LEU A 91 -7.98 -15.01 -2.65
N ASP A 92 -9.27 -14.88 -3.00
CA ASP A 92 -10.23 -15.99 -2.97
C ASP A 92 -10.53 -16.51 -4.39
N ILE A 93 -9.45 -16.77 -5.14
CA ILE A 93 -9.50 -17.32 -6.50
C ILE A 93 -8.41 -18.37 -6.69
N GLU A 94 -8.54 -19.19 -7.74
CA GLU A 94 -7.57 -20.22 -8.09
C GLU A 94 -6.16 -19.66 -8.36
N ALA A 95 -5.11 -20.36 -7.91
CA ALA A 95 -3.72 -19.94 -8.05
C ALA A 95 -3.31 -19.63 -9.51
N SER A 96 -3.82 -20.38 -10.48
CA SER A 96 -3.60 -20.14 -11.91
C SER A 96 -4.15 -18.79 -12.37
N ARG A 97 -5.27 -18.35 -11.80
CA ARG A 97 -5.87 -17.03 -12.07
C ARG A 97 -5.10 -15.91 -11.37
N ILE A 98 -4.59 -16.16 -10.16
CA ILE A 98 -3.66 -15.24 -9.47
C ILE A 98 -2.45 -14.99 -10.37
N SER A 99 -1.78 -16.06 -10.84
CA SER A 99 -0.62 -15.94 -11.73
C SER A 99 -0.93 -15.17 -13.01
N ALA A 100 -2.07 -15.42 -13.64
CA ALA A 100 -2.50 -14.69 -14.84
C ALA A 100 -2.73 -13.19 -14.55
N ARG A 101 -3.31 -12.84 -13.40
CA ARG A 101 -3.51 -11.44 -13.00
C ARG A 101 -2.20 -10.71 -12.70
N VAL A 102 -1.26 -11.38 -12.03
CA VAL A 102 0.10 -10.84 -11.78
C VAL A 102 0.82 -10.61 -13.10
N ALA A 103 0.79 -11.57 -14.04
CA ALA A 103 1.39 -11.42 -15.36
C ALA A 103 0.76 -10.26 -16.16
N THR A 104 -0.56 -10.09 -16.08
CA THR A 104 -1.27 -8.96 -16.69
C THR A 104 -0.84 -7.63 -16.08
N ALA A 105 -0.71 -7.57 -14.76
CA ALA A 105 -0.21 -6.40 -14.05
C ALA A 105 1.22 -6.06 -14.49
N ALA A 106 2.10 -7.05 -14.55
CA ALA A 106 3.49 -6.90 -14.97
C ALA A 106 3.63 -6.39 -16.42
N ALA A 107 2.69 -6.69 -17.30
CA ALA A 107 2.66 -6.16 -18.67
C ALA A 107 2.17 -4.71 -18.77
N GLY A 108 1.50 -4.19 -17.71
CA GLY A 108 0.98 -2.83 -17.69
C GLY A 108 2.06 -1.78 -17.46
N PRO A 109 2.23 -0.78 -18.35
CA PRO A 109 3.36 0.16 -18.28
C PRO A 109 3.31 1.11 -17.07
N ARG A 110 2.14 1.27 -16.46
CA ARG A 110 1.93 2.14 -15.28
C ARG A 110 1.55 1.37 -14.00
N ILE A 111 1.59 0.04 -14.07
CA ILE A 111 1.43 -0.81 -12.90
C ILE A 111 2.82 -1.08 -12.34
N VAL A 112 3.08 -0.60 -11.13
CA VAL A 112 4.43 -0.64 -10.52
C VAL A 112 4.53 -1.61 -9.35
N GLY A 113 3.43 -2.29 -9.00
CA GLY A 113 3.40 -3.29 -7.93
C GLY A 113 2.02 -3.91 -7.79
N ILE A 114 1.88 -4.76 -6.80
CA ILE A 114 0.63 -5.44 -6.43
C ILE A 114 0.15 -4.92 -5.08
N GLY A 115 -1.15 -4.69 -4.94
CA GLY A 115 -1.75 -4.31 -3.64
C GLY A 115 -2.94 -3.32 -3.75
N GLU A 116 -3.52 -2.94 -2.65
CA GLU A 116 -3.27 -3.42 -1.30
C GLU A 116 -3.90 -4.81 -1.12
N LEU A 117 -3.12 -5.79 -0.67
CA LEU A 117 -3.65 -7.11 -0.34
C LEU A 117 -4.17 -7.10 1.10
N THR A 118 -5.40 -7.57 1.29
CA THR A 118 -6.10 -7.55 2.58
C THR A 118 -6.51 -8.97 2.99
N PRO A 119 -5.55 -9.85 3.36
CA PRO A 119 -5.91 -11.15 3.92
C PRO A 119 -6.65 -10.95 5.24
N PRO A 120 -7.62 -11.83 5.57
CA PRO A 120 -8.26 -11.78 6.87
C PRO A 120 -7.26 -12.04 8.00
N PRO A 121 -7.53 -11.57 9.23
CA PRO A 121 -6.68 -11.89 10.39
C PRO A 121 -6.46 -13.41 10.53
N GLY A 122 -5.23 -13.83 10.76
CA GLY A 122 -4.83 -15.23 10.79
C GLY A 122 -4.88 -15.95 9.44
N GLY A 123 -5.01 -15.22 8.34
CA GLY A 123 -5.07 -15.77 6.98
C GLY A 123 -3.99 -15.21 6.05
N VAL A 124 -2.87 -14.79 6.60
CA VAL A 124 -1.76 -14.17 5.84
C VAL A 124 -1.20 -15.10 4.77
N GLU A 125 -1.24 -16.42 4.97
CA GLU A 125 -0.81 -17.41 3.99
C GLU A 125 -1.57 -17.31 2.65
N ARG A 126 -2.74 -16.70 2.60
CA ARG A 126 -3.50 -16.49 1.35
C ARG A 126 -2.77 -15.59 0.35
N ILE A 127 -1.81 -14.77 0.79
CA ILE A 127 -0.99 -13.97 -0.13
C ILE A 127 0.13 -14.77 -0.79
N GLU A 128 0.45 -15.97 -0.29
CA GLU A 128 1.58 -16.77 -0.79
C GLU A 128 1.51 -17.06 -2.30
N PRO A 129 0.36 -17.41 -2.92
CA PRO A 129 0.28 -17.59 -4.36
C PRO A 129 0.59 -16.29 -5.16
N VAL A 130 0.31 -15.10 -4.58
CA VAL A 130 0.67 -13.82 -5.20
C VAL A 130 2.18 -13.60 -5.14
N LEU A 131 2.80 -13.87 -3.99
CA LEU A 131 4.26 -13.77 -3.84
C LEU A 131 5.00 -14.74 -4.75
N GLN A 132 4.50 -15.98 -4.86
CA GLN A 132 5.05 -16.96 -5.81
C GLN A 132 4.96 -16.44 -7.25
N ALA A 133 3.80 -15.95 -7.66
CA ALA A 133 3.61 -15.40 -9.01
C ALA A 133 4.52 -14.18 -9.29
N CYS A 134 4.75 -13.31 -8.28
CA CYS A 134 5.71 -12.22 -8.40
C CYS A 134 7.16 -12.72 -8.48
N ALA A 135 7.51 -13.75 -7.72
CA ALA A 135 8.85 -14.35 -7.76
C ALA A 135 9.15 -15.05 -9.08
N ASP A 136 8.13 -15.54 -9.77
CA ASP A 136 8.24 -16.19 -11.08
C ASP A 136 8.37 -15.19 -12.25
N LEU A 137 8.22 -13.90 -11.99
CA LEU A 137 8.47 -12.87 -13.02
C LEU A 137 9.96 -12.78 -13.35
N ALA A 138 10.25 -12.26 -14.57
CA ALA A 138 11.62 -11.96 -14.95
C ALA A 138 12.25 -10.94 -13.97
N PRO A 139 13.55 -11.09 -13.63
CA PRO A 139 14.21 -10.24 -12.63
C PRO A 139 14.11 -8.73 -12.89
N GLU A 140 14.08 -8.33 -14.16
CA GLU A 140 13.92 -6.93 -14.61
C GLU A 140 12.51 -6.40 -14.42
N ARG A 141 11.55 -7.24 -14.01
CA ARG A 141 10.15 -6.88 -13.83
C ARG A 141 9.64 -7.26 -12.43
N THR A 142 10.44 -7.01 -11.41
CA THR A 142 10.01 -7.20 -10.02
C THR A 142 8.83 -6.29 -9.69
N LEU A 143 7.78 -6.87 -9.09
CA LEU A 143 6.63 -6.13 -8.60
C LEU A 143 6.60 -6.18 -7.07
N PRO A 144 6.86 -5.06 -6.36
CA PRO A 144 6.65 -4.97 -4.92
C PRO A 144 5.20 -5.24 -4.54
N VAL A 145 5.00 -5.86 -3.37
CA VAL A 145 3.68 -6.24 -2.87
C VAL A 145 3.35 -5.44 -1.61
N LEU A 146 2.33 -4.58 -1.67
CA LEU A 146 1.79 -3.88 -0.52
C LEU A 146 0.72 -4.74 0.16
N VAL A 147 0.89 -4.98 1.46
CA VAL A 147 -0.06 -5.72 2.29
C VAL A 147 -0.68 -4.80 3.35
N HIS A 148 -1.93 -5.05 3.72
CA HIS A 148 -2.59 -4.32 4.79
C HIS A 148 -1.87 -4.55 6.12
N GLY A 149 -1.59 -3.47 6.86
CA GLY A 149 -0.85 -3.54 8.12
C GLY A 149 -1.60 -2.96 9.33
N PHE A 150 -2.79 -2.36 9.13
CA PHE A 150 -3.58 -1.79 10.23
C PHE A 150 -4.54 -2.82 10.83
N ALA A 151 -5.26 -2.41 11.89
CA ALA A 151 -6.32 -3.26 12.46
C ALA A 151 -7.32 -3.70 11.37
N PRO A 152 -7.79 -4.96 11.41
CA PRO A 152 -7.72 -5.93 12.50
C PRO A 152 -6.47 -6.84 12.52
N ASN A 153 -5.43 -6.56 11.74
CA ASN A 153 -4.20 -7.35 11.77
C ASN A 153 -3.61 -7.38 13.18
N THR A 154 -3.13 -8.55 13.55
CA THR A 154 -2.51 -8.85 14.85
C THR A 154 -0.99 -8.81 14.78
N ALA A 155 -0.33 -8.94 15.92
CA ALA A 155 1.12 -9.11 15.98
C ALA A 155 1.57 -10.38 15.22
N ASP A 156 0.83 -11.47 15.36
CA ASP A 156 1.12 -12.75 14.68
C ASP A 156 1.01 -12.61 13.15
N ASP A 157 0.06 -11.82 12.64
CA ASP A 157 -0.07 -11.54 11.21
C ASP A 157 1.17 -10.81 10.66
N LEU A 158 1.75 -9.87 11.43
CA LEU A 158 3.00 -9.21 11.03
C LEU A 158 4.18 -10.19 11.00
N ASP A 159 4.27 -11.11 11.96
CA ASP A 159 5.28 -12.18 11.96
C ASP A 159 5.10 -13.10 10.75
N ASP A 160 3.87 -13.37 10.34
CA ASP A 160 3.56 -14.17 9.16
C ASP A 160 3.98 -13.47 7.87
N TYR A 161 3.74 -12.15 7.72
CA TYR A 161 4.28 -11.38 6.61
C TYR A 161 5.81 -11.46 6.56
N ALA A 162 6.47 -11.35 7.70
CA ALA A 162 7.92 -11.45 7.76
C ALA A 162 8.43 -12.85 7.39
N ARG A 163 7.75 -13.93 7.81
CA ARG A 163 8.08 -15.30 7.40
C ARG A 163 7.92 -15.53 5.90
N LEU A 164 6.87 -14.95 5.30
CA LEU A 164 6.69 -15.01 3.85
C LEU A 164 7.75 -14.18 3.11
N ALA A 165 8.13 -13.00 3.61
CA ALA A 165 9.23 -12.22 3.06
C ALA A 165 10.56 -12.99 3.10
N ASP A 166 10.84 -13.76 4.17
CA ASP A 166 12.02 -14.62 4.26
C ASP A 166 12.01 -15.75 3.23
N ARG A 167 10.82 -16.26 2.87
CA ARG A 167 10.66 -17.32 1.85
C ARG A 167 10.80 -16.76 0.43
N TYR A 168 10.25 -15.58 0.17
CA TYR A 168 10.21 -14.93 -1.14
C TYR A 168 11.15 -13.73 -1.22
N ARG A 169 12.45 -13.94 -0.95
CA ARG A 169 13.47 -12.88 -0.80
C ARG A 169 13.64 -11.99 -2.03
N ALA A 170 13.29 -12.48 -3.22
CA ALA A 170 13.35 -11.69 -4.45
C ALA A 170 12.17 -10.72 -4.60
N VAL A 171 11.10 -10.87 -3.79
CA VAL A 171 9.91 -10.05 -3.85
C VAL A 171 9.94 -9.02 -2.70
N PRO A 172 9.99 -7.71 -2.99
CA PRO A 172 9.83 -6.71 -1.96
C PRO A 172 8.41 -6.73 -1.40
N VAL A 173 8.27 -6.73 -0.07
CA VAL A 173 7.00 -6.66 0.62
C VAL A 173 6.94 -5.35 1.41
N ILE A 174 5.82 -4.65 1.33
CA ILE A 174 5.59 -3.37 2.01
C ILE A 174 4.48 -3.58 3.04
N ILE A 175 4.79 -3.40 4.32
CA ILE A 175 3.77 -3.37 5.38
C ILE A 175 3.08 -2.02 5.33
N GLY A 176 1.78 -2.02 5.00
CA GLY A 176 0.95 -0.83 4.90
C GLY A 176 0.61 -0.20 6.25
N ALA A 177 0.15 1.05 6.20
CA ALA A 177 -0.40 1.79 7.34
C ALA A 177 0.48 1.71 8.61
N PHE A 178 1.81 1.77 8.43
CA PHE A 178 2.80 1.79 9.51
C PHE A 178 2.77 0.55 10.44
N GLY A 179 2.20 -0.58 10.01
CA GLY A 179 2.00 -1.75 10.87
C GLY A 179 0.96 -1.51 11.97
N GLY A 180 0.14 -0.47 11.84
CA GLY A 180 -0.99 -0.17 12.70
C GLY A 180 -0.61 -0.02 14.18
N LEU A 181 -1.26 -0.80 15.04
CA LEU A 181 -1.01 -0.80 16.48
C LEU A 181 0.28 -1.54 16.89
N HIS A 182 0.91 -2.26 15.95
CA HIS A 182 2.12 -3.06 16.14
C HIS A 182 3.35 -2.40 15.49
N ALA A 183 3.37 -1.07 15.38
CA ALA A 183 4.41 -0.30 14.68
C ALA A 183 5.84 -0.60 15.16
N MET A 184 6.07 -0.79 16.46
CA MET A 184 7.40 -1.14 16.98
C MET A 184 7.86 -2.51 16.48
N GLN A 185 6.98 -3.51 16.49
CA GLN A 185 7.27 -4.83 15.92
C GLN A 185 7.53 -4.73 14.41
N ALA A 186 6.73 -3.95 13.67
CA ALA A 186 6.95 -3.74 12.24
C ALA A 186 8.35 -3.16 11.97
N ILE A 187 8.81 -2.18 12.76
CA ILE A 187 10.17 -1.62 12.65
C ILE A 187 11.21 -2.72 12.89
N ASP A 188 11.07 -3.55 13.94
CA ASP A 188 12.01 -4.64 14.22
C ASP A 188 12.05 -5.69 13.11
N LEU A 189 10.91 -6.05 12.56
CA LEU A 189 10.80 -7.01 11.45
C LEU A 189 11.46 -6.50 10.18
N VAL A 190 11.23 -5.22 9.85
CA VAL A 190 11.84 -4.55 8.67
C VAL A 190 13.35 -4.42 8.86
N ARG A 191 13.83 -4.01 10.04
CA ARG A 191 15.25 -3.89 10.33
C ARG A 191 16.04 -5.19 10.11
N ALA A 192 15.40 -6.33 10.32
CA ALA A 192 16.01 -7.64 10.14
C ALA A 192 16.04 -8.15 8.69
N ARG A 193 15.43 -7.42 7.72
CA ARG A 193 15.19 -7.93 6.35
C ARG A 193 15.43 -6.87 5.29
N THR A 194 16.08 -7.25 4.20
CA THR A 194 16.40 -6.33 3.09
C THR A 194 15.26 -6.14 2.10
N ASN A 195 14.29 -7.07 2.06
CA ASN A 195 13.15 -7.04 1.15
C ASN A 195 11.83 -6.67 1.84
N LEU A 196 11.88 -6.25 3.11
CA LEU A 196 10.71 -5.79 3.83
C LEU A 196 10.78 -4.26 3.99
N HIS A 197 9.69 -3.57 3.72
CA HIS A 197 9.58 -2.12 3.73
C HIS A 197 8.39 -1.67 4.57
N LEU A 198 8.37 -0.41 5.00
CA LEU A 198 7.34 0.17 5.85
C LEU A 198 6.73 1.41 5.19
N ASP A 199 5.44 1.35 4.91
CA ASP A 199 4.65 2.52 4.49
C ASP A 199 4.36 3.39 5.72
N LEU A 200 4.72 4.66 5.66
CA LEU A 200 4.57 5.63 6.76
C LEU A 200 3.16 6.20 6.89
N SER A 201 2.21 5.77 6.07
CA SER A 201 0.83 6.22 6.17
C SER A 201 0.16 5.80 7.48
N SER A 202 -0.86 6.52 7.89
CA SER A 202 -1.66 6.22 9.09
C SER A 202 -0.88 6.11 10.41
N ALA A 203 0.35 6.64 10.46
CA ALA A 203 1.15 6.66 11.68
C ALA A 203 0.49 7.53 12.76
N LEU A 204 0.22 6.93 13.93
CA LEU A 204 -0.50 7.59 15.01
C LEU A 204 0.38 8.49 15.88
N GLN A 205 1.70 8.21 15.94
CA GLN A 205 2.62 8.94 16.82
C GLN A 205 3.91 9.33 16.09
N VAL A 206 4.25 10.62 16.14
CA VAL A 206 5.47 11.17 15.52
C VAL A 206 6.74 10.52 16.05
N PHE A 207 6.80 10.18 17.33
CA PHE A 207 8.01 9.56 17.92
C PHE A 207 8.28 8.14 17.40
N LEU A 208 7.24 7.39 16.97
CA LEU A 208 7.41 6.09 16.31
C LEU A 208 7.95 6.27 14.88
N VAL A 209 7.45 7.26 14.14
CA VAL A 209 8.00 7.62 12.83
C VAL A 209 9.45 8.05 12.96
N ALA A 210 9.79 8.84 14.00
CA ALA A 210 11.17 9.24 14.27
C ALA A 210 12.08 8.04 14.60
N ALA A 211 11.56 7.01 15.27
CA ALA A 211 12.29 5.76 15.50
C ALA A 211 12.54 5.01 14.19
N ALA A 212 11.49 4.82 13.35
CA ALA A 212 11.62 4.18 12.05
C ALA A 212 12.64 4.88 11.15
N LEU A 213 12.58 6.22 11.05
CA LEU A 213 13.48 7.01 10.22
C LEU A 213 14.95 7.00 10.73
N ARG A 214 15.18 6.70 12.02
CA ARG A 214 16.54 6.51 12.55
C ARG A 214 17.08 5.11 12.32
N GLU A 215 16.23 4.07 12.43
CA GLU A 215 16.69 2.69 12.46
C GLU A 215 16.62 2.00 11.10
N ILE A 216 15.66 2.42 10.27
CA ILE A 216 15.39 1.80 8.95
C ILE A 216 15.14 2.86 7.86
N PRO A 217 15.94 3.94 7.75
CA PRO A 217 15.67 5.07 6.84
C PRO A 217 15.52 4.63 5.37
N GLU A 218 16.27 3.63 4.92
CA GLU A 218 16.25 3.12 3.54
C GLU A 218 15.04 2.23 3.20
N HIS A 219 14.24 1.87 4.21
CA HIS A 219 13.06 1.03 4.08
C HIS A 219 11.74 1.77 4.30
N CYS A 220 11.79 3.05 4.71
CA CYS A 220 10.61 3.88 4.93
C CYS A 220 10.12 4.48 3.62
N LEU A 221 8.81 4.39 3.36
CA LEU A 221 8.15 4.86 2.15
C LEU A 221 7.02 5.82 2.52
N PHE A 222 6.97 7.00 1.91
CA PHE A 222 5.89 7.94 2.14
C PHE A 222 4.60 7.48 1.49
N GLY A 223 3.52 7.39 2.28
CA GLY A 223 2.16 7.14 1.84
C GLY A 223 1.18 8.08 2.55
N SER A 224 0.12 8.50 1.87
CA SER A 224 -0.93 9.32 2.48
C SER A 224 -2.09 8.51 3.04
N ASN A 225 -2.32 7.32 2.49
CA ASN A 225 -3.53 6.53 2.69
C ASN A 225 -4.82 7.34 2.42
N THR A 226 -4.78 8.26 1.44
CA THR A 226 -5.99 9.00 1.01
C THR A 226 -7.07 7.98 0.57
N PRO A 227 -8.37 8.15 0.96
CA PRO A 227 -8.96 9.26 1.69
C PRO A 227 -8.96 9.13 3.22
N TYR A 228 -8.39 8.05 3.78
CA TYR A 228 -8.32 7.82 5.24
C TYR A 228 -7.32 8.75 5.93
N GLY A 229 -6.32 9.21 5.20
CA GLY A 229 -5.35 10.21 5.59
C GLY A 229 -5.26 11.35 4.57
N ASP A 230 -4.30 12.26 4.79
CA ASP A 230 -4.09 13.44 3.96
C ASP A 230 -2.59 13.63 3.69
N PRO A 231 -2.15 13.87 2.42
CA PRO A 231 -0.74 13.98 2.09
C PRO A 231 -0.03 15.16 2.79
N ALA A 232 -0.72 16.27 3.04
CA ALA A 232 -0.12 17.41 3.75
C ALA A 232 0.08 17.08 5.23
N ALA A 233 -0.92 16.44 5.86
CA ALA A 233 -0.82 16.01 7.26
C ALA A 233 0.31 15.00 7.45
N ASN A 234 0.40 13.97 6.60
CA ASN A 234 1.44 12.95 6.68
C ASN A 234 2.83 13.52 6.40
N LEU A 235 2.96 14.49 5.48
CA LEU A 235 4.21 15.22 5.27
C LEU A 235 4.66 15.95 6.55
N GLN A 236 3.74 16.61 7.27
CA GLN A 236 4.06 17.26 8.54
C GLN A 236 4.56 16.26 9.59
N VAL A 237 4.01 15.04 9.62
CA VAL A 237 4.50 13.98 10.52
C VAL A 237 5.95 13.64 10.20
N VAL A 238 6.30 13.40 8.93
CA VAL A 238 7.68 13.11 8.52
C VAL A 238 8.62 14.27 8.84
N GLN A 239 8.20 15.52 8.57
CA GLN A 239 8.99 16.72 8.85
C GLN A 239 9.24 16.94 10.36
N ALA A 240 8.26 16.61 11.19
CA ALA A 240 8.39 16.68 12.63
C ALA A 240 9.24 15.53 13.21
N ALA A 241 9.28 14.38 12.53
CA ALA A 241 9.98 13.18 12.98
C ALA A 241 11.50 13.26 12.76
N THR A 242 11.97 14.01 11.76
CA THR A 242 13.40 14.18 11.49
C THR A 242 13.74 15.56 10.94
N SER A 243 14.87 16.12 11.36
CA SER A 243 15.45 17.33 10.78
C SER A 243 16.51 17.04 9.70
N ASP A 244 16.92 15.77 9.56
CA ASP A 244 17.93 15.35 8.59
C ASP A 244 17.36 15.39 7.16
N PRO A 245 17.91 16.24 6.26
CA PRO A 245 17.38 16.37 4.90
C PRO A 245 17.59 15.12 4.07
N HIS A 246 18.66 14.35 4.29
CA HIS A 246 18.93 13.11 3.56
C HIS A 246 17.91 12.02 3.95
N VAL A 247 17.63 11.86 5.25
CA VAL A 247 16.62 10.91 5.73
C VAL A 247 15.22 11.27 5.20
N ARG A 248 14.91 12.58 5.11
CA ARG A 248 13.66 13.03 4.48
C ARG A 248 13.59 12.68 3.00
N GLU A 249 14.67 12.92 2.25
CA GLU A 249 14.70 12.60 0.81
C GLU A 249 14.57 11.10 0.56
N LEU A 250 15.24 10.26 1.36
CA LEU A 250 15.04 8.80 1.32
C LEU A 250 13.56 8.44 1.48
N ALA A 251 12.93 8.87 2.56
CA ALA A 251 11.55 8.49 2.88
C ALA A 251 10.52 9.08 1.90
N LEU A 252 10.73 10.32 1.44
CA LEU A 252 9.78 11.05 0.61
C LEU A 252 9.92 10.76 -0.89
N HIS A 253 11.07 10.22 -1.33
CA HIS A 253 11.32 10.07 -2.76
C HIS A 253 12.22 8.87 -3.11
N GLU A 254 13.50 8.83 -2.67
CA GLU A 254 14.51 7.94 -3.23
C GLU A 254 14.16 6.45 -3.03
N ASN A 255 13.67 6.08 -1.85
CA ASN A 255 13.28 4.69 -1.58
C ASN A 255 12.17 4.21 -2.51
N ALA A 256 11.13 5.02 -2.69
CA ALA A 256 10.02 4.69 -3.58
C ALA A 256 10.48 4.68 -5.05
N ALA A 257 11.27 5.66 -5.48
CA ALA A 257 11.81 5.72 -6.83
C ALA A 257 12.65 4.46 -7.16
N ARG A 258 13.53 4.06 -6.24
CA ARG A 258 14.33 2.84 -6.38
C ARG A 258 13.46 1.57 -6.40
N LEU A 259 12.49 1.47 -5.48
CA LEU A 259 11.68 0.27 -5.30
C LEU A 259 10.74 0.02 -6.48
N PHE A 260 10.13 1.06 -7.00
CA PHE A 260 9.14 0.98 -8.08
C PHE A 260 9.70 1.29 -9.48
N GLY A 261 10.93 1.79 -9.58
CA GLY A 261 11.54 2.18 -10.86
C GLY A 261 10.87 3.41 -11.50
N ILE A 262 10.42 4.40 -10.71
CA ILE A 262 9.67 5.59 -11.16
C ILE A 262 10.31 6.90 -10.73
#